data_247f66eb6d9af72e049bddb266a7bf51
#
_entry.id   247f66eb6d9af72e049bddb266a7bf51
#
_cell.length_a   1.000
_cell.length_b   1.000
_cell.length_c   1.000
_cell.angle_alpha   90.00
_cell.angle_beta   90.00
_cell.angle_gamma   90.00
#
_symmetry.space_group_name_H-M   'P 1'
#
loop_
_entity.id
_entity.type
_entity.pdbx_description
1 polymer ?
#
loop_
_entity_poly.entity_id
_entity_poly.type
_entity_poly.pdbx_seq_one_letter_code
_entity_poly.pdbx_strand_id
1 'polypeptide(L)'
;MPIQTVLLKLKRLSAGSFSLKKMIQRMAFILFLSSLIGLGANISLIKKFFNGEYQYGFFSLEGYSSIVFITLGEAEELFATGSALFIDSRAAEDFKEGHIFGAVNIPFVERKKKEELNMEPYPLEGIYVVYCDANECQSSVELAKLLHEKGFQDIRVFFGGWEEWVREGLPVSKEDDKQ
;
A
#
# COMPACT_ATOMS: atom_id res chain seq x y z
N MET A 1 -72.66 3.56 -27.49
CA MET A 1 -71.89 3.79 -26.25
C MET A 1 -71.54 5.25 -26.21
N PRO A 2 -71.88 6.00 -25.17
CA PRO A 2 -71.64 7.45 -25.17
C PRO A 2 -70.13 7.75 -24.92
N ILE A 3 -69.61 8.60 -25.75
CA ILE A 3 -68.22 9.09 -25.77
C ILE A 3 -67.74 9.57 -24.37
N GLN A 4 -68.67 10.01 -23.52
CA GLN A 4 -68.38 10.40 -22.13
C GLN A 4 -67.84 9.28 -21.24
N THR A 5 -68.24 8.02 -21.47
CA THR A 5 -67.75 6.87 -20.70
C THR A 5 -66.32 6.53 -21.04
N VAL A 6 -65.88 6.75 -22.28
CA VAL A 6 -64.53 6.54 -22.74
C VAL A 6 -63.59 7.63 -22.21
N LEU A 7 -64.05 8.88 -22.19
CA LEU A 7 -63.32 10.03 -21.66
C LEU A 7 -63.10 9.93 -20.12
N LEU A 8 -64.09 9.42 -19.39
CA LEU A 8 -63.99 9.16 -17.94
C LEU A 8 -63.01 8.01 -17.64
N LYS A 9 -62.95 6.98 -18.49
CA LYS A 9 -62.01 5.88 -18.35
C LYS A 9 -60.58 6.32 -18.63
N LEU A 10 -60.36 7.18 -19.66
CA LEU A 10 -59.10 7.80 -19.97
C LEU A 10 -58.61 8.76 -18.88
N LYS A 11 -59.51 9.51 -18.29
CA LYS A 11 -59.23 10.40 -17.15
C LYS A 11 -58.83 9.65 -15.89
N ARG A 12 -59.41 8.45 -15.66
CA ARG A 12 -59.00 7.54 -14.55
C ARG A 12 -57.62 6.91 -14.78
N LEU A 13 -57.24 6.67 -16.02
CA LEU A 13 -55.91 6.14 -16.35
C LEU A 13 -54.83 7.22 -16.23
N SER A 14 -55.16 8.53 -16.39
CA SER A 14 -54.22 9.64 -16.17
C SER A 14 -54.08 10.07 -14.71
N ALA A 15 -54.97 9.61 -13.81
CA ALA A 15 -54.96 9.96 -12.38
C ALA A 15 -53.89 9.21 -11.55
N GLY A 16 -53.17 8.28 -12.17
CA GLY A 16 -51.93 7.74 -11.65
C GLY A 16 -50.72 8.57 -12.04
N SER A 17 -50.71 9.88 -11.80
CA SER A 17 -49.50 10.66 -11.95
C SER A 17 -48.51 10.16 -10.90
N PHE A 18 -47.80 9.13 -11.27
CA PHE A 18 -46.67 8.65 -10.52
C PHE A 18 -45.68 9.81 -10.47
N SER A 19 -45.68 10.55 -9.38
CA SER A 19 -44.87 11.76 -9.25
C SER A 19 -43.43 11.35 -9.43
N LEU A 20 -42.84 11.63 -10.60
CA LEU A 20 -41.46 11.34 -10.94
C LEU A 20 -40.52 11.80 -9.83
N LYS A 21 -40.88 12.92 -9.19
CA LYS A 21 -40.17 13.45 -8.01
C LYS A 21 -40.16 12.49 -6.83
N LYS A 22 -41.32 11.88 -6.51
CA LYS A 22 -41.42 10.87 -5.42
C LYS A 22 -40.71 9.58 -5.76
N MET A 23 -40.69 9.18 -7.02
CA MET A 23 -39.94 8.02 -7.48
C MET A 23 -38.42 8.26 -7.33
N ILE A 24 -37.91 9.41 -7.81
CA ILE A 24 -36.51 9.80 -7.67
C ILE A 24 -36.10 9.86 -6.19
N GLN A 25 -36.94 10.44 -5.32
CA GLN A 25 -36.65 10.51 -3.89
C GLN A 25 -36.59 9.11 -3.24
N ARG A 26 -37.47 8.18 -3.62
CA ARG A 26 -37.39 6.80 -3.13
C ARG A 26 -36.17 6.06 -3.61
N MET A 27 -35.81 6.22 -4.88
CA MET A 27 -34.59 5.63 -5.44
C MET A 27 -33.32 6.19 -4.74
N ALA A 28 -33.28 7.51 -4.56
CA ALA A 28 -32.17 8.15 -3.84
C ALA A 28 -32.07 7.66 -2.38
N PHE A 29 -33.20 7.50 -1.70
CA PHE A 29 -33.23 6.95 -0.34
C PHE A 29 -32.73 5.51 -0.27
N ILE A 30 -33.16 4.66 -1.21
CA ILE A 30 -32.71 3.25 -1.28
C ILE A 30 -31.20 3.19 -1.54
N LEU A 31 -30.68 4.00 -2.49
CA LEU A 31 -29.25 4.07 -2.78
C LEU A 31 -28.45 4.56 -1.57
N PHE A 32 -28.95 5.57 -0.88
CA PHE A 32 -28.31 6.07 0.33
C PHE A 32 -28.28 5.02 1.45
N LEU A 33 -29.39 4.35 1.68
CA LEU A 33 -29.49 3.31 2.72
C LEU A 33 -28.60 2.10 2.39
N SER A 34 -28.59 1.65 1.13
CA SER A 34 -27.71 0.55 0.68
C SER A 34 -26.25 0.92 0.79
N SER A 35 -25.88 2.17 0.48
CA SER A 35 -24.51 2.67 0.66
C SER A 35 -24.09 2.67 2.12
N LEU A 36 -24.96 3.12 3.04
CA LEU A 36 -24.69 3.09 4.48
C LEU A 36 -24.50 1.66 5.01
N ILE A 37 -25.36 0.74 4.59
CA ILE A 37 -25.23 -0.68 4.96
C ILE A 37 -23.94 -1.26 4.38
N GLY A 38 -23.62 -0.95 3.12
CA GLY A 38 -22.40 -1.39 2.46
C GLY A 38 -21.13 -0.88 3.16
N LEU A 39 -21.09 0.41 3.54
CA LEU A 39 -20.00 0.97 4.33
C LEU A 39 -19.89 0.31 5.71
N GLY A 40 -21.01 0.13 6.42
CA GLY A 40 -21.02 -0.50 7.74
C GLY A 40 -20.56 -1.95 7.71
N ALA A 41 -21.04 -2.74 6.75
CA ALA A 41 -20.63 -4.13 6.56
C ALA A 41 -19.14 -4.28 6.18
N ASN A 42 -18.57 -3.26 5.52
CA ASN A 42 -17.18 -3.28 5.05
C ASN A 42 -16.25 -2.39 5.86
N ILE A 43 -16.65 -1.97 7.07
CA ILE A 43 -15.84 -1.05 7.89
C ILE A 43 -14.43 -1.60 8.17
N SER A 44 -14.29 -2.92 8.32
CA SER A 44 -13.01 -3.59 8.50
C SER A 44 -12.11 -3.45 7.26
N LEU A 45 -12.70 -3.63 6.07
CA LEU A 45 -12.00 -3.46 4.80
C LEU A 45 -11.59 -2.00 4.58
N ILE A 46 -12.48 -1.07 4.92
CA ILE A 46 -12.21 0.37 4.81
C ILE A 46 -11.06 0.76 5.75
N LYS A 47 -11.06 0.28 7.00
CA LYS A 47 -9.96 0.50 7.93
C LYS A 47 -8.65 -0.04 7.38
N LYS A 48 -8.62 -1.25 6.85
CA LYS A 48 -7.44 -1.86 6.21
C LYS A 48 -6.94 -1.03 5.03
N PHE A 49 -7.85 -0.50 4.21
CA PHE A 49 -7.50 0.37 3.09
C PHE A 49 -6.81 1.66 3.57
N PHE A 50 -7.37 2.35 4.56
CA PHE A 50 -6.76 3.58 5.10
C PHE A 50 -5.48 3.33 5.91
N ASN A 51 -5.31 2.14 6.48
CA ASN A 51 -4.08 1.74 7.17
C ASN A 51 -2.99 1.21 6.21
N GLY A 52 -3.23 1.21 4.90
CA GLY A 52 -2.25 0.71 3.92
C GLY A 52 -2.10 -0.80 3.85
N GLU A 53 -2.85 -1.57 4.64
CA GLU A 53 -2.74 -3.05 4.69
C GLU A 53 -3.06 -3.74 3.36
N TYR A 54 -3.74 -3.06 2.43
CA TYR A 54 -4.07 -3.62 1.10
C TYR A 54 -2.91 -3.60 0.12
N GLN A 55 -1.90 -2.77 0.34
CA GLN A 55 -0.75 -2.69 -0.56
C GLN A 55 0.10 -3.96 -0.51
N TYR A 56 -0.01 -4.74 0.58
CA TYR A 56 0.81 -5.93 0.83
C TYR A 56 0.20 -7.25 0.32
N GLY A 57 -1.07 -7.24 -0.10
CA GLY A 57 -1.81 -8.45 -0.49
C GLY A 57 -1.34 -9.16 -1.76
N PHE A 58 -0.47 -8.53 -2.56
CA PHE A 58 0.09 -9.11 -3.78
C PHE A 58 1.32 -9.99 -3.55
N PHE A 59 1.96 -9.88 -2.37
CA PHE A 59 3.16 -10.63 -2.06
C PHE A 59 2.85 -11.76 -1.07
N SER A 60 2.99 -12.99 -1.52
CA SER A 60 2.90 -14.14 -0.61
C SER A 60 4.18 -14.25 0.21
N LEU A 61 4.04 -14.08 1.52
CA LEU A 61 5.10 -14.32 2.51
C LEU A 61 4.90 -15.66 3.24
N GLU A 62 4.12 -16.59 2.66
CA GLU A 62 4.00 -17.92 3.22
C GLU A 62 5.38 -18.58 3.36
N GLY A 63 5.73 -18.98 4.58
CA GLY A 63 7.03 -19.56 4.89
C GLY A 63 8.12 -18.55 5.28
N TYR A 64 7.87 -17.25 5.23
CA TYR A 64 8.85 -16.20 5.57
C TYR A 64 8.47 -15.45 6.85
N SER A 65 8.48 -16.16 7.98
CA SER A 65 7.98 -15.64 9.28
C SER A 65 8.77 -14.46 9.85
N SER A 66 9.99 -14.22 9.38
CA SER A 66 10.84 -13.10 9.81
C SER A 66 10.63 -11.83 8.99
N ILE A 67 9.73 -11.84 7.99
CA ILE A 67 9.50 -10.69 7.12
C ILE A 67 8.17 -10.04 7.49
N VAL A 68 8.19 -8.74 7.77
CA VAL A 68 7.02 -7.94 8.08
C VAL A 68 7.01 -6.69 7.20
N PHE A 69 5.84 -6.32 6.68
CA PHE A 69 5.67 -5.03 6.02
C PHE A 69 5.45 -3.94 7.07
N ILE A 70 6.09 -2.79 6.87
CA ILE A 70 5.98 -1.64 7.75
C ILE A 70 5.49 -0.40 7.01
N THR A 71 4.81 0.45 7.76
CA THR A 71 4.35 1.78 7.33
C THR A 71 5.48 2.80 7.40
N LEU A 72 5.27 3.99 6.80
CA LEU A 72 6.19 5.11 6.93
C LEU A 72 6.43 5.50 8.40
N GLY A 73 5.38 5.57 9.23
CA GLY A 73 5.53 5.94 10.64
C GLY A 73 6.40 4.96 11.43
N GLU A 74 6.29 3.66 11.16
CA GLU A 74 7.15 2.64 11.76
C GLU A 74 8.59 2.72 11.24
N ALA A 75 8.78 3.02 9.95
CA ALA A 75 10.11 3.22 9.36
C ALA A 75 10.77 4.48 9.94
N GLU A 76 10.02 5.57 10.12
CA GLU A 76 10.49 6.82 10.73
C GLU A 76 10.90 6.61 12.20
N GLU A 77 10.14 5.85 12.99
CA GLU A 77 10.48 5.51 14.38
C GLU A 77 11.79 4.72 14.46
N LEU A 78 11.96 3.73 13.60
CA LEU A 78 13.20 2.93 13.53
C LEU A 78 14.40 3.78 13.09
N PHE A 79 14.19 4.69 12.18
CA PHE A 79 15.22 5.63 11.73
C PHE A 79 15.63 6.59 12.85
N ALA A 80 14.66 7.21 13.51
CA ALA A 80 14.89 8.19 14.57
C ALA A 80 15.62 7.59 15.79
N THR A 81 15.34 6.32 16.10
CA THR A 81 15.99 5.59 17.20
C THR A 81 17.35 4.99 16.81
N GLY A 82 17.69 4.96 15.51
CA GLY A 82 18.90 4.29 15.03
C GLY A 82 18.90 2.77 15.26
N SER A 83 17.72 2.17 15.44
CA SER A 83 17.58 0.76 15.83
C SER A 83 17.69 -0.19 14.63
N ALA A 84 17.61 0.31 13.40
CA ALA A 84 17.58 -0.51 12.19
C ALA A 84 18.61 -0.05 11.17
N LEU A 85 19.13 -1.00 10.41
CA LEU A 85 19.88 -0.71 9.19
C LEU A 85 18.91 -0.65 7.99
N PHE A 86 18.92 0.49 7.30
CA PHE A 86 18.16 0.65 6.07
C PHE A 86 18.95 0.11 4.87
N ILE A 87 18.28 -0.68 4.05
CA ILE A 87 18.86 -1.34 2.86
C ILE A 87 18.08 -0.89 1.63
N ASP A 88 18.74 -0.20 0.73
CA ASP A 88 18.21 0.20 -0.57
C ASP A 88 18.43 -0.90 -1.60
N SER A 89 17.34 -1.43 -2.14
CA SER A 89 17.39 -2.50 -3.15
C SER A 89 17.37 -1.99 -4.60
N ARG A 90 17.34 -0.65 -4.80
CA ARG A 90 17.41 -0.02 -6.12
C ARG A 90 18.77 -0.19 -6.78
N ALA A 91 18.85 0.16 -8.06
CA ALA A 91 20.11 0.20 -8.78
C ALA A 91 21.12 1.14 -8.11
N ALA A 92 22.39 0.88 -8.31
CA ALA A 92 23.46 1.68 -7.70
C ALA A 92 23.44 3.15 -8.18
N GLU A 93 22.99 3.39 -9.40
CA GLU A 93 22.83 4.71 -9.98
C GLU A 93 21.78 5.52 -9.23
N ASP A 94 20.57 4.94 -8.97
CA ASP A 94 19.49 5.58 -8.24
C ASP A 94 19.90 5.88 -6.78
N PHE A 95 20.62 4.97 -6.15
CA PHE A 95 21.15 5.16 -4.81
C PHE A 95 22.12 6.35 -4.74
N LYS A 96 22.97 6.54 -5.75
CA LYS A 96 23.91 7.66 -5.82
C LYS A 96 23.22 9.01 -5.98
N GLU A 97 22.13 9.05 -6.74
CA GLU A 97 21.34 10.25 -6.93
C GLU A 97 20.64 10.70 -5.64
N GLY A 98 20.27 9.73 -4.77
CA GLY A 98 19.70 10.00 -3.46
C GLY A 98 19.19 8.73 -2.78
N HIS A 99 19.39 8.64 -1.46
CA HIS A 99 18.97 7.52 -0.63
C HIS A 99 18.61 7.97 0.79
N ILE A 100 17.93 7.12 1.56
CA ILE A 100 17.66 7.35 2.99
C ILE A 100 19.00 7.51 3.71
N PHE A 101 19.13 8.56 4.50
CA PHE A 101 20.37 8.86 5.20
C PHE A 101 20.89 7.65 5.99
N GLY A 102 22.15 7.28 5.78
CA GLY A 102 22.79 6.12 6.44
C GLY A 102 22.40 4.74 5.89
N ALA A 103 21.57 4.67 4.84
CA ALA A 103 21.26 3.42 4.19
C ALA A 103 22.48 2.83 3.45
N VAL A 104 22.45 1.51 3.28
CA VAL A 104 23.41 0.77 2.45
C VAL A 104 22.71 0.30 1.17
N ASN A 105 23.45 0.30 0.05
CA ASN A 105 22.91 -0.17 -1.21
C ASN A 105 23.21 -1.66 -1.44
N ILE A 106 22.15 -2.42 -1.70
CA ILE A 106 22.22 -3.83 -2.08
C ILE A 106 21.32 -4.03 -3.31
N PRO A 107 21.79 -3.67 -4.51
CA PRO A 107 20.97 -3.73 -5.71
C PRO A 107 20.49 -5.15 -5.97
N PHE A 108 19.16 -5.35 -6.01
CA PHE A 108 18.63 -6.70 -6.27
C PHE A 108 18.64 -7.03 -7.77
N VAL A 109 18.40 -6.04 -8.64
CA VAL A 109 18.23 -6.23 -10.10
C VAL A 109 19.50 -6.78 -10.76
N GLU A 110 20.66 -6.45 -10.22
CA GLU A 110 21.97 -6.88 -10.76
C GLU A 110 22.38 -8.28 -10.27
N ARG A 111 21.66 -8.85 -9.28
CA ARG A 111 22.03 -10.12 -8.66
C ARG A 111 21.37 -11.29 -9.36
N LYS A 112 22.17 -12.00 -10.13
CA LYS A 112 21.74 -13.24 -10.81
C LYS A 112 21.84 -14.49 -9.93
N LYS A 113 22.51 -14.43 -8.74
CA LYS A 113 22.75 -15.57 -7.87
C LYS A 113 22.69 -15.20 -6.39
N LYS A 114 22.03 -16.06 -5.61
CA LYS A 114 21.94 -16.01 -4.15
C LYS A 114 23.30 -16.00 -3.44
N GLU A 115 24.33 -16.56 -4.06
CA GLU A 115 25.67 -16.70 -3.50
C GLU A 115 26.48 -15.39 -3.44
N GLU A 116 26.09 -14.36 -4.20
CA GLU A 116 26.80 -13.09 -4.31
C GLU A 116 26.43 -12.07 -3.19
N LEU A 117 25.47 -12.40 -2.33
CA LEU A 117 25.09 -11.52 -1.23
C LEU A 117 26.03 -11.70 -0.05
N ASN A 118 27.03 -10.82 0.08
CA ASN A 118 27.87 -10.76 1.26
C ASN A 118 27.29 -9.81 2.32
N MET A 119 26.86 -10.38 3.44
CA MET A 119 26.31 -9.67 4.60
C MET A 119 27.17 -9.89 5.86
N GLU A 120 28.41 -10.34 5.71
CA GLU A 120 29.31 -10.67 6.84
C GLU A 120 29.47 -9.58 7.91
N PRO A 121 29.43 -8.24 7.57
CA PRO A 121 29.55 -7.24 8.61
C PRO A 121 28.31 -7.09 9.50
N TYR A 122 27.18 -7.70 9.12
CA TYR A 122 25.89 -7.45 9.75
C TYR A 122 25.39 -8.64 10.57
N PRO A 123 25.01 -8.42 11.86
CA PRO A 123 24.55 -9.49 12.74
C PRO A 123 23.18 -10.03 12.30
N LEU A 124 22.96 -11.33 12.47
CA LEU A 124 21.69 -11.96 12.06
C LEU A 124 20.48 -11.49 12.89
N GLU A 125 20.72 -11.02 14.13
CA GLU A 125 19.70 -10.57 15.07
C GLU A 125 19.39 -9.06 14.95
N GLY A 126 20.01 -8.37 13.98
CA GLY A 126 19.72 -6.95 13.70
C GLY A 126 18.35 -6.74 13.08
N ILE A 127 17.83 -5.50 13.19
CA ILE A 127 16.63 -5.06 12.47
C ILE A 127 17.05 -4.48 11.12
N TYR A 128 16.48 -5.01 10.06
CA TYR A 128 16.80 -4.63 8.67
C TYR A 128 15.57 -4.09 7.96
N VAL A 129 15.60 -2.82 7.57
CA VAL A 129 14.53 -2.19 6.78
C VAL A 129 14.91 -2.18 5.32
N VAL A 130 14.29 -3.01 4.52
CA VAL A 130 14.53 -3.09 3.08
C VAL A 130 13.52 -2.22 2.35
N TYR A 131 13.98 -1.35 1.47
CA TYR A 131 13.13 -0.48 0.67
C TYR A 131 13.59 -0.40 -0.79
N CYS A 132 12.75 0.18 -1.61
CA CYS A 132 12.98 0.50 -3.01
C CYS A 132 12.28 1.80 -3.42
N ASP A 133 11.95 2.04 -4.69
CA ASP A 133 11.30 3.29 -5.11
C ASP A 133 9.90 3.47 -4.52
N ALA A 134 8.94 2.69 -4.96
CA ALA A 134 7.52 2.72 -4.52
C ALA A 134 6.74 1.50 -5.06
N ASN A 135 5.46 1.55 -4.91
CA ASN A 135 4.26 0.72 -5.17
C ASN A 135 4.32 -0.57 -6.02
N GLU A 136 5.35 -0.84 -6.79
CA GLU A 136 5.48 -2.09 -7.57
C GLU A 136 6.85 -2.76 -7.36
N CYS A 137 7.52 -2.39 -6.29
CA CYS A 137 8.89 -2.77 -6.08
C CYS A 137 9.04 -4.20 -5.56
N GLN A 138 9.06 -5.12 -6.48
CA GLN A 138 9.35 -6.52 -6.19
C GLN A 138 10.77 -6.72 -5.64
N SER A 139 11.70 -5.82 -5.94
CA SER A 139 13.12 -5.97 -5.55
C SER A 139 13.33 -5.97 -4.03
N SER A 140 12.62 -5.13 -3.26
CA SER A 140 12.72 -5.12 -1.80
C SER A 140 12.18 -6.40 -1.17
N VAL A 141 11.06 -6.93 -1.68
CA VAL A 141 10.48 -8.18 -1.21
C VAL A 141 11.38 -9.38 -1.52
N GLU A 142 11.90 -9.44 -2.73
CA GLU A 142 12.80 -10.53 -3.12
C GLU A 142 14.13 -10.47 -2.37
N LEU A 143 14.68 -9.27 -2.12
CA LEU A 143 15.84 -9.10 -1.27
C LEU A 143 15.55 -9.51 0.18
N ALA A 144 14.38 -9.16 0.72
CA ALA A 144 13.95 -9.57 2.05
C ALA A 144 13.87 -11.10 2.18
N LYS A 145 13.30 -11.79 1.18
CA LYS A 145 13.28 -13.27 1.13
C LYS A 145 14.69 -13.85 1.13
N LEU A 146 15.59 -13.27 0.35
CA LEU A 146 16.98 -13.71 0.30
C LEU A 146 17.70 -13.53 1.64
N LEU A 147 17.45 -12.43 2.35
CA LEU A 147 17.97 -12.20 3.71
C LEU A 147 17.42 -13.23 4.69
N HIS A 148 16.11 -13.51 4.65
CA HIS A 148 15.50 -14.57 5.47
C HIS A 148 16.16 -15.93 5.24
N GLU A 149 16.38 -16.30 3.98
CA GLU A 149 17.05 -17.55 3.60
C GLU A 149 18.52 -17.63 4.05
N LYS A 150 19.15 -16.48 4.32
CA LYS A 150 20.48 -16.37 4.93
C LYS A 150 20.46 -16.37 6.47
N GLY A 151 19.28 -16.42 7.08
CA GLY A 151 19.10 -16.56 8.53
C GLY A 151 18.88 -15.25 9.28
N PHE A 152 18.66 -14.11 8.62
CA PHE A 152 18.29 -12.86 9.26
C PHE A 152 16.91 -12.96 9.90
N GLN A 153 16.75 -12.46 11.14
CA GLN A 153 15.62 -12.75 12.00
C GLN A 153 14.54 -11.67 12.06
N ASP A 154 14.89 -10.41 11.83
CA ASP A 154 13.95 -9.28 11.81
C ASP A 154 14.15 -8.45 10.53
N ILE A 155 13.35 -8.76 9.52
CA ILE A 155 13.41 -8.11 8.22
C ILE A 155 12.09 -7.38 8.00
N ARG A 156 12.17 -6.08 7.78
CA ARG A 156 11.03 -5.22 7.57
C ARG A 156 11.06 -4.63 6.18
N VAL A 157 9.97 -4.75 5.44
CA VAL A 157 9.86 -4.19 4.10
C VAL A 157 9.07 -2.89 4.19
N PHE A 158 9.75 -1.78 3.94
CA PHE A 158 9.12 -0.47 3.84
C PHE A 158 8.61 -0.27 2.41
N PHE A 159 7.30 -0.51 2.23
CA PHE A 159 6.67 -0.55 0.93
C PHE A 159 6.51 0.83 0.28
N GLY A 160 6.30 1.88 1.08
CA GLY A 160 6.25 3.26 0.59
C GLY A 160 7.56 3.73 -0.05
N GLY A 161 8.67 3.14 0.37
CA GLY A 161 9.97 3.25 -0.24
C GLY A 161 10.52 4.66 -0.31
N TRP A 162 11.41 4.86 -1.27
CA TRP A 162 12.10 6.13 -1.49
C TRP A 162 11.16 7.29 -1.80
N GLU A 163 10.14 7.08 -2.66
CA GLU A 163 9.21 8.15 -3.04
C GLU A 163 8.41 8.68 -1.86
N GLU A 164 7.92 7.81 -0.99
CA GLU A 164 7.15 8.22 0.19
C GLU A 164 8.05 8.93 1.19
N TRP A 165 9.26 8.43 1.42
CA TRP A 165 10.25 9.03 2.30
C TRP A 165 10.61 10.47 1.90
N VAL A 166 10.89 10.70 0.61
CA VAL A 166 11.21 12.03 0.07
C VAL A 166 10.01 12.96 0.09
N ARG A 167 8.83 12.47 -0.23
CA ARG A 167 7.59 13.26 -0.22
C ARG A 167 7.29 13.86 1.14
N GLU A 168 7.60 13.13 2.21
CA GLU A 168 7.41 13.59 3.59
C GLU A 168 8.61 14.41 4.12
N GLY A 169 9.61 14.67 3.28
CA GLY A 169 10.75 15.53 3.61
C GLY A 169 11.70 14.94 4.65
N LEU A 170 11.76 13.62 4.75
CA LEU A 170 12.60 12.92 5.73
C LEU A 170 14.09 12.91 5.31
N PRO A 171 15.04 12.67 6.25
CA PRO A 171 16.46 12.80 5.98
C PRO A 171 16.98 11.90 4.86
N VAL A 172 17.70 12.52 3.92
CA VAL A 172 18.32 11.86 2.77
C VAL A 172 19.79 12.22 2.65
N SER A 173 20.56 11.42 1.91
CA SER A 173 21.92 11.73 1.50
C SER A 173 22.15 11.37 0.03
N LYS A 174 23.22 11.94 -0.53
CA LYS A 174 23.75 11.62 -1.87
C LYS A 174 25.18 11.14 -1.74
N GLU A 175 25.66 10.41 -2.74
CA GLU A 175 27.05 9.92 -2.70
C GLU A 175 28.08 11.04 -2.63
N ASP A 176 27.77 12.21 -3.23
CA ASP A 176 28.64 13.39 -3.23
C ASP A 176 28.75 14.10 -1.87
N ASP A 177 27.89 13.78 -0.88
CA ASP A 177 27.90 14.39 0.46
C ASP A 177 29.00 13.82 1.39
N LYS A 178 29.78 12.85 0.91
CA LYS A 178 30.89 12.24 1.65
C LYS A 178 32.24 12.90 1.29
N GLN A 179 32.36 14.23 1.52
CA GLN A 179 33.64 14.91 1.54
C GLN A 179 34.02 15.43 2.91
#